data_94364c81fcfcfa378aa12c103429a9d3
#
_entry.id   94364c81fcfcfa378aa12c103429a9d3
#
_cell.length_a   1.000
_cell.length_b   1.000
_cell.length_c   1.000
_cell.angle_alpha   90.00
_cell.angle_beta   90.00
_cell.angle_gamma   90.00
#
_symmetry.space_group_name_H-M   'P 1'
#
loop_
_entity.id
_entity.type
_entity.pdbx_description
1 polymer ?
#
loop_
_entity_poly.entity_id
_entity_poly.type
_entity_poly.pdbx_seq_one_letter_code
_entity_poly.pdbx_strand_id
1 'polypeptide(L)' 'MKRNFTVLIEKDEDGWLVSSVIELPGCHTQAKTLDQLMERTKEAIQLFLESTEGMELKEEFVGVQQIKIEV' A
#
# COMPACT_ATOMS: atom_id res chain seq x y z
N MET A 1 -5.03 4.22 19.44
CA MET A 1 -6.09 4.34 18.42
C MET A 1 -5.76 3.47 17.23
N LYS A 2 -6.72 2.67 16.79
CA LYS A 2 -6.52 1.78 15.63
C LYS A 2 -6.97 2.48 14.35
N ARG A 3 -6.19 2.32 13.29
CA ARG A 3 -6.51 2.86 11.98
C ARG A 3 -6.40 1.75 10.95
N ASN A 4 -7.25 1.80 9.96
CA ASN A 4 -7.21 0.87 8.84
C ASN A 4 -6.49 1.52 7.66
N PHE A 5 -5.66 0.73 7.00
CA PHE A 5 -4.97 1.16 5.80
C PHE A 5 -5.36 0.25 4.65
N THR A 6 -5.55 0.83 3.49
CA THR A 6 -5.93 0.10 2.29
C THR A 6 -4.68 -0.22 1.48
N VAL A 7 -4.48 -1.50 1.21
CA VAL A 7 -3.31 -1.98 0.49
C VAL A 7 -3.73 -2.52 -0.87
N LEU A 8 -3.16 -1.96 -1.92
CA LEU A 8 -3.34 -2.50 -3.27
C LEU A 8 -2.20 -3.45 -3.55
N ILE A 9 -2.53 -4.61 -4.09
CA ILE A 9 -1.54 -5.66 -4.39
C ILE A 9 -1.52 -5.91 -5.88
N GLU A 10 -0.34 -5.82 -6.47
CA GLU A 10 -0.13 -6.06 -7.89
C GLU A 10 1.01 -7.05 -8.08
N LYS A 11 1.06 -7.69 -9.23
CA LYS A 11 2.15 -8.60 -9.59
C LYS A 11 2.91 -7.97 -10.75
N ASP A 12 4.23 -7.86 -10.61
CA ASP A 12 5.05 -7.33 -11.67
C ASP A 12 5.43 -8.42 -12.69
N GLU A 13 6.14 -8.04 -13.76
CA GLU A 13 6.51 -8.98 -14.81
C GLU A 13 7.41 -10.13 -14.35
N ASP A 14 8.15 -9.94 -13.29
CA ASP A 14 9.07 -10.94 -12.75
C ASP A 14 8.42 -11.83 -11.69
N GLY A 15 7.13 -11.64 -11.44
CA GLY A 15 6.39 -12.44 -10.47
C GLY A 15 6.47 -11.95 -9.04
N TRP A 16 7.06 -10.77 -8.80
CA TRP A 16 7.04 -10.15 -7.48
C TRP A 16 5.66 -9.58 -7.19
N LEU A 17 5.22 -9.78 -5.97
CA LEU A 17 4.01 -9.11 -5.48
C LEU A 17 4.41 -7.77 -4.90
N VAL A 18 3.73 -6.73 -5.33
CA VAL A 18 4.01 -5.35 -4.92
C VAL A 18 2.80 -4.81 -4.19
N SER A 19 3.03 -4.19 -3.04
CA SER A 19 1.96 -3.54 -2.30
C SER A 19 2.16 -2.03 -2.31
N SER A 20 1.04 -1.31 -2.34
CA SER A 20 1.02 0.14 -2.21
C SER A 20 -0.06 0.51 -1.22
N VAL A 21 0.26 1.38 -0.29
CA VAL A 21 -0.69 1.80 0.74
C VAL A 21 -1.33 3.11 0.29
N ILE A 22 -2.64 3.06 0.06
CA ILE A 22 -3.40 4.17 -0.54
C ILE A 22 -3.30 5.44 0.30
N GLU A 23 -3.46 5.32 1.59
CA GLU A 23 -3.49 6.46 2.51
C GLU A 23 -2.10 7.05 2.78
N LEU A 24 -1.06 6.36 2.37
CA LEU A 24 0.32 6.79 2.63
C LEU A 24 1.10 6.84 1.32
N PRO A 25 1.01 7.95 0.57
CA PRO A 25 1.71 8.08 -0.70
C PRO A 25 3.21 7.82 -0.56
N GLY A 26 3.74 6.94 -1.40
CA GLY A 26 5.14 6.54 -1.34
C GLY A 26 5.43 5.34 -0.46
N CYS A 27 4.44 4.86 0.29
CA CYS A 27 4.60 3.67 1.12
C CYS A 27 4.29 2.43 0.29
N HIS A 28 5.33 1.71 -0.12
CA HIS A 28 5.16 0.50 -0.93
C HIS A 28 6.28 -0.48 -0.61
N THR A 29 6.05 -1.74 -0.90
CA THR A 29 7.06 -2.78 -0.74
C THR A 29 6.77 -3.95 -1.67
N GLN A 30 7.60 -4.96 -1.64
CA GLN A 30 7.43 -6.13 -2.50
C GLN A 30 7.94 -7.40 -1.81
N ALA A 31 7.41 -8.53 -2.25
CA ALA A 31 7.81 -9.84 -1.75
C ALA A 31 7.42 -10.91 -2.77
N LYS A 32 7.92 -12.12 -2.59
CA LYS A 32 7.61 -13.24 -3.49
C LYS A 32 6.33 -13.97 -3.11
N THR A 33 5.92 -13.89 -1.86
CA THR A 33 4.69 -14.54 -1.38
C THR A 33 3.77 -13.51 -0.73
N LEU A 34 2.49 -13.82 -0.69
CA LEU A 34 1.49 -12.94 -0.09
C LEU A 34 1.75 -12.77 1.42
N ASP A 35 2.07 -13.86 2.11
CA ASP A 35 2.34 -13.82 3.54
C ASP A 35 3.52 -12.90 3.86
N GLN A 36 4.61 -13.02 3.10
CA GLN A 36 5.76 -12.13 3.25
C GLN A 36 5.39 -10.69 2.94
N LEU A 37 4.59 -10.50 1.89
CA LEU A 37 4.18 -9.16 1.49
C LEU A 37 3.40 -8.47 2.61
N MET A 38 2.48 -9.19 3.26
CA MET A 38 1.70 -8.63 4.35
C MET A 38 2.59 -8.24 5.53
N GLU A 39 3.55 -9.08 5.87
CA GLU A 39 4.51 -8.78 6.94
C GLU A 39 5.32 -7.54 6.61
N ARG A 40 5.85 -7.47 5.40
CA ARG A 40 6.65 -6.33 4.95
C ARG A 40 5.84 -5.05 4.84
N THR A 41 4.59 -5.17 4.39
CA THR A 41 3.70 -4.02 4.28
C THR A 41 3.41 -3.44 5.67
N LYS A 42 3.16 -4.31 6.64
CA LYS A 42 2.92 -3.88 8.01
C LYS A 42 4.12 -3.13 8.57
N GLU A 43 5.32 -3.65 8.36
CA GLU A 43 6.55 -3.00 8.79
C GLU A 43 6.76 -1.66 8.09
N ALA A 44 6.49 -1.63 6.79
CA ALA A 44 6.63 -0.40 5.99
C ALA A 44 5.68 0.69 6.50
N ILE A 45 4.44 0.32 6.83
CA ILE A 45 3.48 1.27 7.37
C ILE A 45 3.96 1.81 8.72
N GLN A 46 4.44 0.93 9.59
CA GLN A 46 4.93 1.34 10.91
C GLN A 46 6.11 2.30 10.79
N LEU A 47 7.06 1.99 9.92
CA LEU A 47 8.22 2.85 9.69
C LEU A 47 7.81 4.19 9.08
N PHE A 48 6.88 4.17 8.13
CA PHE A 48 6.40 5.39 7.49
C PHE A 48 5.73 6.31 8.51
N LEU A 49 4.89 5.75 9.38
CA LEU A 49 4.21 6.54 10.40
C LEU A 49 5.19 7.12 11.41
N GLU A 50 6.24 6.39 11.77
CA GLU A 50 7.27 6.88 12.66
C GLU A 50 8.05 8.03 12.03
N SER A 51 8.34 7.93 10.73
CA SER A 51 9.10 8.96 10.00
C SER A 51 8.29 10.21 9.76
N THR A 52 6.96 10.09 9.76
CA THR A 52 6.06 11.20 9.48
C THR A 52 5.23 11.56 10.71
N GLU A 53 5.78 11.36 11.87
CA GLU A 53 5.10 11.69 13.13
C GLU A 53 4.63 13.14 13.14
N GLY A 54 3.36 13.31 13.47
CA GLY A 54 2.75 14.62 13.46
C GLY A 54 2.20 15.05 12.11
N MET A 55 2.41 14.25 11.08
CA MET A 55 1.86 14.55 9.75
C MET A 55 0.38 14.20 9.70
N GLU A 56 -0.41 15.13 9.18
CA GLU A 56 -1.83 14.90 9.01
C GLU A 56 -2.09 14.07 7.75
N LEU A 57 -2.86 12.99 7.87
CA LEU A 57 -3.26 12.19 6.73
C LEU A 57 -4.48 12.83 6.09
N LYS A 58 -4.27 13.45 4.94
CA LYS A 58 -5.30 14.23 4.25
C LYS A 58 -6.11 13.44 3.24
N GLU A 59 -5.57 12.32 2.79
CA GLU A 59 -6.24 11.53 1.77
C GLU A 59 -7.11 10.46 2.40
N GLU A 60 -8.29 10.29 1.84
CA GLU A 60 -9.26 9.30 2.29
C GLU A 60 -9.53 8.35 1.13
N PHE A 61 -9.45 7.05 1.39
CA PHE A 61 -9.79 6.05 0.40
C PHE A 61 -11.30 6.04 0.16
N VAL A 62 -11.70 6.17 -1.09
CA VAL A 62 -13.12 6.15 -1.46
C VAL A 62 -13.47 4.85 -2.18
N GLY A 63 -12.64 4.42 -3.10
CA GLY A 63 -12.93 3.20 -3.84
C GLY A 63 -11.98 2.98 -5.00
N VAL A 64 -12.17 1.86 -5.66
CA VAL A 64 -11.41 1.46 -6.85
C VAL A 64 -12.39 1.32 -8.00
N GLN A 65 -12.05 1.88 -9.14
CA GLN A 65 -12.89 1.82 -10.32
C GLN A 65 -12.04 1.42 -11.53
N GLN A 66 -12.55 0.50 -12.32
CA GLN A 66 -11.93 0.15 -13.58
C GLN A 66 -12.69 0.85 -14.70
N ILE A 67 -11.94 1.38 -15.64
CA ILE A 67 -12.52 2.04 -16.83
C ILE A 67 -12.04 1.31 -18.07
N LYS A 68 -12.96 0.93 -18.92
CA LYS A 68 -12.63 0.25 -20.17
C LYS A 68 -12.36 1.27 -21.25
N ILE A 69 -11.14 1.23 -21.76
CA ILE A 69 -10.72 2.12 -22.84
C ILE A 69 -10.40 1.27 -24.07
N GLU A 70 -10.89 1.68 -25.20
CA GLU A 70 -10.59 1.03 -26.47
C GLU A 70 -9.31 1.65 -27.05
N VAL A 71 -8.31 0.83 -27.27
CA VAL A 71 -7.01 1.29 -27.78
C VAL A 71 -6.66 0.67 -29.11
#